data_7bd7606c1b670132a6a7ea6b2324c1f8
#
_entry.id   7bd7606c1b670132a6a7ea6b2324c1f8
#
_cell.length_a   1.000
_cell.length_b   1.000
_cell.length_c   1.000
_cell.angle_alpha   90.00
_cell.angle_beta   90.00
_cell.angle_gamma   90.00
#
_symmetry.space_group_name_H-M   'P 1'
#
loop_
_entity.id
_entity.type
_entity.pdbx_description
1 polymer ?
#
loop_
_entity_poly.entity_id
_entity_poly.type
_entity_poly.pdbx_seq_one_letter_code
_entity_poly.pdbx_strand_id
1 'polypeptide(L)'
;TLLDKVNESLIRETQAHGGVILLVDGFEDVLAVKSLSGDFPPPYGLPEDLPHKAIRVETNFRFAQFPLNETIFGAVACSGRGELITEPLSDSRIVQNGPEDFLRCGSYIFIPLKIKETVIGVAAVARRYGEAAFSDKEYRIASTLSDYASAAIKLIYSHQEVMEYAELTKEGDIACKLQSTLPPKLLPSVPGLSLGAFQRIADGICGDY
;
A
#
# COMPACT_ATOMS: atom_id res chain seq x y z
N THR A 1 -9.48 5.48 -7.11
CA THR A 1 -8.92 4.14 -6.80
C THR A 1 -9.81 3.39 -5.81
N LEU A 2 -9.54 2.09 -5.56
CA LEU A 2 -10.22 1.34 -4.49
C LEU A 2 -9.97 1.98 -3.13
N LEU A 3 -8.73 2.39 -2.87
CA LEU A 3 -8.34 3.00 -1.60
C LEU A 3 -9.08 4.33 -1.34
N ASP A 4 -9.34 5.11 -2.37
CA ASP A 4 -10.14 6.34 -2.22
C ASP A 4 -11.58 6.02 -1.80
N LYS A 5 -12.20 5.01 -2.40
CA LYS A 5 -13.54 4.56 -2.01
C LYS A 5 -13.60 4.02 -0.58
N VAL A 6 -12.56 3.29 -0.16
CA VAL A 6 -12.44 2.81 1.23
C VAL A 6 -12.30 4.00 2.17
N ASN A 7 -11.44 4.95 1.85
CA ASN A 7 -11.22 6.15 2.64
C ASN A 7 -12.50 6.99 2.78
N GLU A 8 -13.20 7.23 1.69
CA GLU A 8 -14.50 7.91 1.68
C GLU A 8 -15.56 7.17 2.52
N SER A 9 -15.56 5.83 2.48
CA SER A 9 -16.46 5.02 3.31
C SER A 9 -16.09 5.12 4.79
N LEU A 10 -14.80 5.08 5.14
CA LEU A 10 -14.34 5.30 6.51
C LEU A 10 -14.80 6.67 7.04
N ILE A 11 -14.56 7.73 6.27
CA ILE A 11 -14.98 9.09 6.63
C ILE A 11 -16.49 9.15 6.87
N ARG A 12 -17.28 8.62 5.94
CA ARG A 12 -18.75 8.67 6.01
C ARG A 12 -19.29 7.89 7.20
N GLU A 13 -18.88 6.65 7.38
CA GLU A 13 -19.45 5.75 8.39
C GLU A 13 -19.00 6.11 9.81
N THR A 14 -17.83 6.74 9.97
CA THR A 14 -17.36 7.26 11.26
C THR A 14 -17.75 8.71 11.50
N GLN A 15 -18.41 9.37 10.53
CA GLN A 15 -18.71 10.79 10.58
C GLN A 15 -17.45 11.65 10.83
N ALA A 16 -16.33 11.24 10.24
CA ALA A 16 -15.07 11.97 10.28
C ALA A 16 -15.09 13.14 9.29
N HIS A 17 -14.18 14.10 9.47
CA HIS A 17 -13.99 15.23 8.56
C HIS A 17 -12.93 14.96 7.52
N GLY A 18 -12.00 14.06 7.82
CA GLY A 18 -10.96 13.64 6.89
C GLY A 18 -10.45 12.24 7.19
N GLY A 19 -9.78 11.66 6.22
CA GLY A 19 -9.19 10.35 6.33
C GLY A 19 -7.97 10.19 5.43
N VAL A 20 -7.08 9.31 5.85
CA VAL A 20 -5.87 8.95 5.13
C VAL A 20 -5.64 7.44 5.17
N ILE A 21 -5.15 6.90 4.06
CA ILE A 21 -4.67 5.53 3.98
C ILE A 21 -3.22 5.55 3.52
N LEU A 22 -2.36 4.93 4.32
CA LEU A 22 -0.95 4.74 4.04
C LEU A 22 -0.69 3.24 3.83
N LEU A 23 0.19 2.90 2.89
CA LEU A 23 0.67 1.53 2.72
C LEU A 23 2.17 1.47 2.95
N VAL A 24 2.61 0.34 3.50
CA VAL A 24 4.04 0.06 3.68
C VAL A 24 4.67 -0.17 2.32
N ASP A 25 5.75 0.56 2.03
CA ASP A 25 6.66 0.25 0.94
C ASP A 25 7.71 -0.75 1.46
N GLY A 26 7.65 -1.97 0.95
CA GLY A 26 8.53 -3.07 1.40
C GLY A 26 9.99 -2.93 0.98
N PHE A 27 10.34 -1.96 0.11
CA PHE A 27 11.72 -1.71 -0.29
C PHE A 27 12.42 -0.67 0.58
N GLU A 28 11.67 0.32 1.05
CA GLU A 28 12.21 1.46 1.79
C GLU A 28 11.86 1.44 3.28
N ASP A 29 11.05 0.49 3.74
CA ASP A 29 10.53 0.40 5.12
C ASP A 29 9.84 1.70 5.59
N VAL A 30 9.09 2.32 4.69
CA VAL A 30 8.34 3.55 4.96
C VAL A 30 6.84 3.35 4.70
N LEU A 31 6.04 4.18 5.33
CA LEU A 31 4.61 4.33 5.04
C LEU A 31 4.43 5.45 4.02
N ALA A 32 3.90 5.15 2.86
CA ALA A 32 3.57 6.11 1.81
C ALA A 32 2.07 6.37 1.75
N VAL A 33 1.68 7.63 1.64
CA VAL A 33 0.28 8.04 1.49
C VAL A 33 -0.26 7.57 0.14
N LYS A 34 -1.36 6.82 0.16
CA LYS A 34 -2.05 6.29 -1.03
C LYS A 34 -3.42 6.90 -1.25
N SER A 35 -4.07 7.37 -0.20
CA SER A 35 -5.33 8.12 -0.28
C SER A 35 -5.38 9.15 0.84
N LEU A 36 -5.79 10.37 0.51
CA LEU A 36 -6.01 11.46 1.46
C LEU A 36 -7.25 12.23 1.00
N SER A 37 -8.23 12.37 1.87
CA SER A 37 -9.50 13.02 1.57
C SER A 37 -10.04 13.79 2.76
N GLY A 38 -10.71 14.92 2.50
CA GLY A 38 -11.31 15.76 3.52
C GLY A 38 -10.28 16.53 4.37
N ASP A 39 -10.72 17.03 5.51
CA ASP A 39 -9.88 17.78 6.43
C ASP A 39 -9.23 16.83 7.45
N PHE A 40 -7.98 16.50 7.21
CA PHE A 40 -7.18 15.65 8.08
C PHE A 40 -5.99 16.46 8.62
N PRO A 41 -6.05 17.02 9.83
CA PRO A 41 -4.94 17.73 10.42
C PRO A 41 -3.72 16.80 10.57
N PRO A 42 -2.53 17.16 10.03
CA PRO A 42 -1.34 16.34 10.14
C PRO A 42 -0.94 16.12 11.61
N PRO A 43 -0.86 14.86 12.09
CA PRO A 43 -0.46 14.57 13.48
C PRO A 43 1.06 14.56 13.71
N TYR A 44 1.84 14.91 12.71
CA TYR A 44 3.30 14.95 12.70
C TYR A 44 3.81 16.35 12.43
N GLY A 45 5.08 16.63 12.77
CA GLY A 45 5.70 17.94 12.54
C GLY A 45 5.85 18.26 11.05
N LEU A 46 5.29 19.39 10.63
CA LEU A 46 5.47 19.91 9.27
C LEU A 46 6.86 20.55 9.12
N PRO A 47 7.43 20.58 7.89
CA PRO A 47 8.66 21.32 7.60
C PRO A 47 8.53 22.81 8.00
N GLU A 48 9.57 23.38 8.61
CA GLU A 48 9.57 24.76 9.11
C GLU A 48 9.37 25.81 7.99
N ASP A 49 9.80 25.49 6.77
CA ASP A 49 9.70 26.34 5.59
C ASP A 49 8.40 26.16 4.81
N LEU A 50 7.52 25.21 5.24
CA LEU A 50 6.26 24.97 4.57
C LEU A 50 5.24 26.07 4.89
N PRO A 51 4.73 26.82 3.89
CA PRO A 51 3.68 27.79 4.13
C PRO A 51 2.41 27.15 4.69
N HIS A 52 1.88 27.67 5.78
CA HIS A 52 0.64 27.20 6.42
C HIS A 52 -0.59 27.62 5.58
N LYS A 53 -0.67 27.11 4.35
CA LYS A 53 -1.82 27.20 3.46
C LYS A 53 -2.37 25.80 3.26
N ALA A 54 -3.68 25.61 3.40
CA ALA A 54 -4.33 24.29 3.35
C ALA A 54 -3.88 23.46 2.14
N ILE A 55 -3.88 24.05 0.94
CA ILE A 55 -3.44 23.37 -0.29
C ILE A 55 -1.96 22.93 -0.26
N ARG A 56 -1.09 23.71 0.39
CA ARG A 56 0.33 23.39 0.50
C ARG A 56 0.57 22.27 1.49
N VAL A 57 -0.11 22.32 2.63
CA VAL A 57 -0.05 21.26 3.65
C VAL A 57 -0.63 19.96 3.11
N GLU A 58 -1.78 20.01 2.43
CA GLU A 58 -2.37 18.84 1.79
C GLU A 58 -1.44 18.23 0.74
N THR A 59 -0.84 19.06 -0.12
CA THR A 59 0.11 18.58 -1.14
C THR A 59 1.35 17.96 -0.48
N ASN A 60 1.91 18.60 0.53
CA ASN A 60 3.04 18.04 1.28
C ASN A 60 2.68 16.69 1.89
N PHE A 61 1.54 16.59 2.57
CA PHE A 61 1.08 15.35 3.19
C PHE A 61 0.86 14.24 2.15
N ARG A 62 0.26 14.55 1.02
CA ARG A 62 -0.04 13.58 -0.06
C ARG A 62 1.21 12.90 -0.59
N PHE A 63 2.35 13.57 -0.58
CA PHE A 63 3.64 13.04 -1.02
C PHE A 63 4.59 12.68 0.12
N ALA A 64 4.13 12.77 1.37
CA ALA A 64 4.94 12.42 2.52
C ALA A 64 5.18 10.90 2.61
N GLN A 65 6.36 10.57 3.11
CA GLN A 65 6.76 9.22 3.47
C GLN A 65 7.17 9.23 4.95
N PHE A 66 6.75 8.22 5.69
CA PHE A 66 6.97 8.14 7.13
C PHE A 66 7.76 6.88 7.46
N PRO A 67 8.98 7.00 8.01
CA PRO A 67 9.71 5.86 8.55
C PRO A 67 8.88 5.11 9.61
N LEU A 68 8.99 3.78 9.64
CA LEU A 68 8.19 2.94 10.55
C LEU A 68 8.49 3.18 12.04
N ASN A 69 9.65 3.75 12.37
CA ASN A 69 10.05 4.07 13.75
C ASN A 69 9.73 5.48 14.17
N GLU A 70 9.12 6.27 13.31
CA GLU A 70 8.76 7.67 13.56
C GLU A 70 7.23 7.83 13.51
N THR A 71 6.71 8.88 14.05
CA THR A 71 5.30 9.27 14.02
C THR A 71 4.31 8.25 14.61
N ILE A 72 3.08 8.69 14.85
CA ILE A 72 1.98 7.80 15.30
C ILE A 72 1.62 6.74 14.25
N PHE A 73 1.77 7.06 12.95
CA PHE A 73 1.52 6.08 11.89
C PHE A 73 2.46 4.89 11.97
N GLY A 74 3.77 5.16 12.17
CA GLY A 74 4.78 4.12 12.35
C GLY A 74 4.55 3.32 13.64
N ALA A 75 4.19 3.97 14.74
CA ALA A 75 3.88 3.30 15.99
C ALA A 75 2.71 2.30 15.86
N VAL A 76 1.64 2.70 15.15
CA VAL A 76 0.49 1.82 14.87
C VAL A 76 0.88 0.69 13.93
N ALA A 77 1.66 0.97 12.90
CA ALA A 77 2.15 -0.05 11.96
C ALA A 77 3.02 -1.10 12.67
N CYS A 78 3.96 -0.68 13.51
CA CYS A 78 4.87 -1.57 14.24
C CYS A 78 4.16 -2.37 15.33
N SER A 79 3.26 -1.73 16.10
CA SER A 79 2.52 -2.43 17.16
C SER A 79 1.44 -3.36 16.62
N GLY A 80 0.94 -3.09 15.42
CA GLY A 80 -0.20 -3.78 14.83
C GLY A 80 -1.48 -3.64 15.66
N ARG A 81 -1.60 -2.58 16.46
CA ARG A 81 -2.77 -2.29 17.30
C ARG A 81 -3.39 -0.97 16.89
N GLY A 82 -4.71 -0.96 16.74
CA GLY A 82 -5.44 0.26 16.48
C GLY A 82 -5.51 1.14 17.74
N GLU A 83 -5.60 2.44 17.51
CA GLU A 83 -5.64 3.44 18.57
C GLU A 83 -6.79 4.43 18.36
N LEU A 84 -7.47 4.76 19.44
CA LEU A 84 -8.46 5.82 19.53
C LEU A 84 -7.88 6.95 20.36
N ILE A 85 -7.62 8.09 19.75
CA ILE A 85 -7.06 9.27 20.39
C ILE A 85 -8.16 10.33 20.55
N THR A 86 -8.68 10.46 21.75
CA THR A 86 -9.73 11.44 22.07
C THR A 86 -9.17 12.78 22.52
N GLU A 87 -7.96 12.80 23.06
CA GLU A 87 -7.25 14.00 23.56
C GLU A 87 -5.85 14.08 22.93
N PRO A 88 -5.75 14.49 21.65
CA PRO A 88 -4.48 14.47 20.92
C PRO A 88 -3.39 15.36 21.53
N LEU A 89 -3.77 16.43 22.22
CA LEU A 89 -2.80 17.31 22.88
C LEU A 89 -2.11 16.66 24.10
N SER A 90 -2.68 15.59 24.63
CA SER A 90 -2.11 14.80 25.72
C SER A 90 -1.18 13.68 25.24
N ASP A 91 -1.17 13.39 23.94
CA ASP A 91 -0.32 12.35 23.33
C ASP A 91 0.94 12.97 22.73
N SER A 92 2.09 12.62 23.28
CA SER A 92 3.39 13.18 22.86
C SER A 92 3.79 12.79 21.42
N ARG A 93 3.11 11.82 20.81
CA ARG A 93 3.34 11.40 19.43
C ARG A 93 2.60 12.27 18.42
N ILE A 94 1.69 13.13 18.90
CA ILE A 94 0.91 14.03 18.05
C ILE A 94 1.44 15.43 18.16
N VAL A 95 1.76 16.03 17.02
CA VAL A 95 2.32 17.38 16.92
C VAL A 95 1.22 18.36 16.53
N GLN A 96 1.09 19.44 17.31
CA GLN A 96 0.24 20.58 16.97
C GLN A 96 1.02 21.57 16.10
N ASN A 97 0.69 21.64 14.80
CA ASN A 97 1.49 22.39 13.82
C ASN A 97 1.22 23.89 13.77
N GLY A 98 0.13 24.36 14.31
CA GLY A 98 -0.18 25.78 14.26
C GLY A 98 -1.56 26.12 14.81
N PRO A 99 -1.87 27.43 14.92
CA PRO A 99 -3.15 27.89 15.43
C PRO A 99 -4.27 27.81 14.38
N GLU A 100 -3.94 27.63 13.09
CA GLU A 100 -4.90 27.59 11.99
C GLU A 100 -5.87 26.43 12.17
N ASP A 101 -7.16 26.65 11.94
CA ASP A 101 -8.22 25.68 12.20
C ASP A 101 -8.01 24.34 11.46
N PHE A 102 -7.47 24.35 10.24
CA PHE A 102 -7.18 23.13 9.49
C PHE A 102 -5.94 22.35 9.98
N LEU A 103 -5.13 22.96 10.86
CA LEU A 103 -3.97 22.31 11.52
C LEU A 103 -4.28 21.86 12.94
N ARG A 104 -5.41 22.29 13.50
CA ARG A 104 -5.76 21.95 14.89
C ARG A 104 -6.27 20.54 14.99
N CYS A 105 -5.57 19.75 15.80
CA CYS A 105 -5.90 18.35 16.03
C CYS A 105 -7.17 18.24 16.91
N GLY A 106 -8.18 17.56 16.38
CA GLY A 106 -9.38 17.16 17.10
C GLY A 106 -9.21 15.77 17.72
N SER A 107 -9.96 14.78 17.26
CA SER A 107 -9.77 13.38 17.66
C SER A 107 -9.38 12.52 16.47
N TYR A 108 -8.72 11.39 16.73
CA TYR A 108 -8.25 10.47 15.69
C TYR A 108 -8.61 9.03 16.00
N ILE A 109 -8.79 8.25 14.94
CA ILE A 109 -8.76 6.79 14.97
C ILE A 109 -7.66 6.34 14.00
N PHE A 110 -6.75 5.50 14.47
CA PHE A 110 -5.71 4.86 13.67
C PHE A 110 -5.92 3.35 13.70
N ILE A 111 -6.03 2.72 12.54
CA ILE A 111 -6.25 1.26 12.42
C ILE A 111 -5.18 0.67 11.50
N PRO A 112 -4.42 -0.35 11.96
CA PRO A 112 -3.52 -1.07 11.08
C PRO A 112 -4.28 -1.91 10.06
N LEU A 113 -3.89 -1.83 8.81
CA LEU A 113 -4.35 -2.72 7.74
C LEU A 113 -3.51 -3.98 7.76
N LYS A 114 -4.13 -5.15 7.93
CA LYS A 114 -3.42 -6.42 8.14
C LYS A 114 -3.81 -7.49 7.13
N ILE A 115 -2.81 -8.24 6.69
CA ILE A 115 -3.00 -9.52 6.01
C ILE A 115 -2.38 -10.59 6.89
N LYS A 116 -3.21 -11.41 7.54
CA LYS A 116 -2.81 -12.32 8.62
C LYS A 116 -2.13 -11.52 9.75
N GLU A 117 -0.87 -11.86 10.06
CA GLU A 117 -0.09 -11.17 11.09
C GLU A 117 0.75 -9.99 10.57
N THR A 118 0.79 -9.80 9.25
CA THR A 118 1.59 -8.74 8.63
C THR A 118 0.79 -7.46 8.47
N VAL A 119 1.32 -6.36 8.98
CA VAL A 119 0.76 -5.02 8.74
C VAL A 119 1.22 -4.54 7.37
N ILE A 120 0.26 -4.21 6.51
CA ILE A 120 0.50 -3.73 5.14
C ILE A 120 0.28 -2.22 5.02
N GLY A 121 -0.24 -1.58 6.05
CA GLY A 121 -0.52 -0.16 6.05
C GLY A 121 -1.27 0.30 7.29
N VAL A 122 -1.67 1.56 7.26
CA VAL A 122 -2.48 2.20 8.31
C VAL A 122 -3.58 3.02 7.66
N ALA A 123 -4.80 2.86 8.13
CA ALA A 123 -5.92 3.74 7.84
C ALA A 123 -6.16 4.65 9.05
N ALA A 124 -6.41 5.92 8.82
CA ALA A 124 -6.73 6.85 9.89
C ALA A 124 -7.84 7.81 9.47
N VAL A 125 -8.67 8.18 10.44
CA VAL A 125 -9.69 9.21 10.29
C VAL A 125 -9.56 10.26 11.39
N ALA A 126 -9.94 11.49 11.06
CA ALA A 126 -9.83 12.64 11.96
C ALA A 126 -11.14 13.42 12.05
N ARG A 127 -11.40 13.97 13.24
CA ARG A 127 -12.38 15.05 13.47
C ARG A 127 -11.67 16.37 13.71
N ARG A 128 -12.32 17.44 13.32
CA ARG A 128 -11.82 18.80 13.55
C ARG A 128 -11.76 19.10 15.04
N TYR A 129 -10.90 20.02 15.39
CA TYR A 129 -10.86 20.58 16.74
C TYR A 129 -12.22 21.22 17.10
N GLY A 130 -12.66 21.00 18.35
CA GLY A 130 -13.95 21.52 18.85
C GLY A 130 -15.15 20.64 18.55
N GLU A 131 -15.01 19.60 17.73
CA GLU A 131 -16.04 18.61 17.49
C GLU A 131 -16.02 17.53 18.60
N ALA A 132 -17.14 16.82 18.74
CA ALA A 132 -17.21 15.68 19.67
C ALA A 132 -16.15 14.64 19.31
N ALA A 133 -15.40 14.15 20.30
CA ALA A 133 -14.41 13.11 20.07
C ALA A 133 -15.05 11.82 19.56
N PHE A 134 -14.28 11.01 18.85
CA PHE A 134 -14.72 9.68 18.45
C PHE A 134 -15.01 8.81 19.68
N SER A 135 -16.00 7.94 19.55
CA SER A 135 -16.37 6.95 20.55
C SER A 135 -15.88 5.54 20.16
N ASP A 136 -15.95 4.61 21.10
CA ASP A 136 -15.67 3.19 20.87
C ASP A 136 -16.57 2.58 19.77
N LYS A 137 -17.74 3.15 19.52
CA LYS A 137 -18.62 2.70 18.44
C LYS A 137 -18.01 3.01 17.08
N GLU A 138 -17.57 4.24 16.87
CA GLU A 138 -16.92 4.65 15.61
C GLU A 138 -15.56 3.96 15.43
N TYR A 139 -14.83 3.73 16.52
CA TYR A 139 -13.61 2.92 16.47
C TYR A 139 -13.87 1.50 15.95
N ARG A 140 -14.92 0.82 16.46
CA ARG A 140 -15.30 -0.51 15.97
C ARG A 140 -15.73 -0.51 14.51
N ILE A 141 -16.46 0.52 14.07
CA ILE A 141 -16.83 0.69 12.67
C ILE A 141 -15.59 0.83 11.81
N ALA A 142 -14.65 1.71 12.19
CA ALA A 142 -13.40 1.91 11.47
C ALA A 142 -12.58 0.62 11.40
N SER A 143 -12.46 -0.13 12.50
CA SER A 143 -11.77 -1.41 12.55
C SER A 143 -12.37 -2.42 11.57
N THR A 144 -13.70 -2.59 11.60
CA THR A 144 -14.40 -3.52 10.71
C THR A 144 -14.20 -3.15 9.23
N LEU A 145 -14.32 -1.87 8.87
CA LEU A 145 -14.10 -1.41 7.50
C LEU A 145 -12.64 -1.60 7.07
N SER A 146 -11.68 -1.41 7.98
CA SER A 146 -10.26 -1.63 7.71
C SER A 146 -9.93 -3.11 7.48
N ASP A 147 -10.61 -4.03 8.18
CA ASP A 147 -10.50 -5.46 7.94
C ASP A 147 -10.99 -5.84 6.53
N TYR A 148 -12.14 -5.29 6.11
CA TYR A 148 -12.63 -5.47 4.73
C TYR A 148 -11.68 -4.86 3.69
N ALA A 149 -11.13 -3.69 3.97
CA ALA A 149 -10.14 -3.06 3.09
C ALA A 149 -8.88 -3.92 2.94
N SER A 150 -8.37 -4.46 4.03
CA SER A 150 -7.22 -5.36 4.03
C SER A 150 -7.48 -6.63 3.19
N ALA A 151 -8.66 -7.22 3.33
CA ALA A 151 -9.06 -8.37 2.53
C ALA A 151 -9.16 -8.04 1.02
N ALA A 152 -9.72 -6.87 0.68
CA ALA A 152 -9.83 -6.42 -0.70
C ALA A 152 -8.45 -6.11 -1.32
N ILE A 153 -7.56 -5.46 -0.58
CA ILE A 153 -6.18 -5.19 -0.99
C ILE A 153 -5.45 -6.52 -1.26
N LYS A 154 -5.57 -7.48 -0.33
CA LYS A 154 -4.98 -8.82 -0.51
C LYS A 154 -5.46 -9.50 -1.79
N LEU A 155 -6.76 -9.44 -2.06
CA LEU A 155 -7.33 -10.06 -3.27
C LEU A 155 -6.73 -9.45 -4.55
N ILE A 156 -6.53 -8.12 -4.58
CA ILE A 156 -5.91 -7.43 -5.72
C ILE A 156 -4.47 -7.88 -5.90
N TYR A 157 -3.66 -7.88 -4.83
CA TYR A 157 -2.26 -8.34 -4.92
C TYR A 157 -2.17 -9.79 -5.37
N SER A 158 -2.96 -10.69 -4.80
CA SER A 158 -2.99 -12.10 -5.22
C SER A 158 -3.39 -12.26 -6.69
N HIS A 159 -4.32 -11.44 -7.18
CA HIS A 159 -4.70 -11.47 -8.59
C HIS A 159 -3.58 -10.98 -9.50
N GLN A 160 -2.86 -9.92 -9.11
CA GLN A 160 -1.71 -9.40 -9.86
C GLN A 160 -0.58 -10.45 -9.94
N GLU A 161 -0.23 -11.09 -8.82
CA GLU A 161 0.76 -12.16 -8.79
C GLU A 161 0.40 -13.32 -9.74
N VAL A 162 -0.87 -13.73 -9.74
CA VAL A 162 -1.36 -14.79 -10.65
C VAL A 162 -1.26 -14.37 -12.11
N MET A 163 -1.58 -13.12 -12.42
CA MET A 163 -1.50 -12.59 -13.79
C MET A 163 -0.05 -12.49 -14.27
N GLU A 164 0.86 -11.99 -13.44
CA GLU A 164 2.30 -11.92 -13.75
C GLU A 164 2.88 -13.33 -13.99
N TYR A 165 2.52 -14.29 -13.13
CA TYR A 165 2.96 -15.68 -13.30
C TYR A 165 2.42 -16.29 -14.59
N ALA A 166 1.16 -16.03 -14.94
CA ALA A 166 0.55 -16.52 -16.18
C ALA A 166 1.21 -15.90 -17.43
N GLU A 167 1.64 -14.63 -17.34
CA GLU A 167 2.33 -13.93 -18.42
C GLU A 167 3.74 -14.50 -18.63
N LEU A 168 4.51 -14.68 -17.56
CA LEU A 168 5.83 -15.31 -17.60
C LEU A 168 5.77 -16.76 -18.15
N THR A 169 4.73 -17.52 -17.78
CA THR A 169 4.52 -18.87 -18.29
C THR A 169 4.25 -18.86 -19.79
N LYS A 170 3.42 -17.92 -20.28
CA LYS A 170 3.17 -17.77 -21.72
C LYS A 170 4.43 -17.41 -22.52
N GLU A 171 5.25 -16.50 -21.99
CA GLU A 171 6.52 -16.14 -22.61
C GLU A 171 7.46 -17.34 -22.70
N GLY A 172 7.55 -18.14 -21.63
CA GLY A 172 8.29 -19.39 -21.61
C GLY A 172 7.80 -20.39 -22.67
N ASP A 173 6.48 -20.58 -22.79
CA ASP A 173 5.86 -21.47 -23.78
C ASP A 173 6.13 -21.00 -25.22
N ILE A 174 6.11 -19.70 -25.47
CA ILE A 174 6.43 -19.13 -26.79
C ILE A 174 7.90 -19.37 -27.12
N ALA A 175 8.80 -19.12 -26.18
CA ALA A 175 10.22 -19.34 -26.34
C ALA A 175 10.54 -20.82 -26.61
N CYS A 176 9.91 -21.75 -25.88
CA CYS A 176 10.03 -23.19 -26.13
C CYS A 176 9.54 -23.59 -27.54
N LYS A 177 8.41 -23.03 -27.98
CA LYS A 177 7.88 -23.27 -29.34
C LYS A 177 8.85 -22.73 -30.40
N LEU A 178 9.38 -21.54 -30.24
CA LEU A 178 10.36 -20.98 -31.17
C LEU A 178 11.63 -21.84 -31.22
N GLN A 179 12.17 -22.21 -30.06
CA GLN A 179 13.33 -23.10 -29.99
C GLN A 179 13.09 -24.46 -30.68
N SER A 180 11.92 -25.03 -30.55
CA SER A 180 11.57 -26.31 -31.22
C SER A 180 11.53 -26.21 -32.74
N THR A 181 11.44 -25.00 -33.28
CA THR A 181 11.44 -24.76 -34.73
C THR A 181 12.81 -24.44 -35.31
N LEU A 182 13.79 -24.10 -34.48
CA LEU A 182 15.13 -23.71 -34.90
C LEU A 182 16.00 -24.90 -35.39
N PRO A 183 15.95 -26.10 -34.79
CA PRO A 183 16.78 -27.20 -35.25
C PRO A 183 16.48 -27.58 -36.71
N PRO A 184 17.49 -27.82 -37.55
CA PRO A 184 17.27 -28.21 -38.91
C PRO A 184 16.54 -29.54 -38.98
N LYS A 185 15.43 -29.59 -39.71
CA LYS A 185 14.61 -30.80 -39.89
C LYS A 185 15.32 -31.85 -40.73
N LEU A 186 16.33 -31.46 -41.48
CA LEU A 186 17.13 -32.31 -42.33
C LEU A 186 18.60 -32.04 -42.07
N LEU A 187 19.35 -33.10 -41.76
CA LEU A 187 20.79 -33.02 -41.64
C LEU A 187 21.46 -32.93 -43.03
N PRO A 188 22.57 -32.21 -43.16
CA PRO A 188 23.27 -32.14 -44.44
C PRO A 188 23.76 -33.54 -44.87
N SER A 189 23.61 -33.87 -46.15
CA SER A 189 24.16 -35.11 -46.70
C SER A 189 25.64 -34.90 -47.01
N VAL A 190 26.51 -35.70 -46.36
CA VAL A 190 27.94 -35.68 -46.64
C VAL A 190 28.36 -37.01 -47.20
N PRO A 191 29.01 -37.06 -48.42
CA PRO A 191 29.44 -38.32 -49.00
C PRO A 191 30.35 -39.13 -48.09
N GLY A 192 30.00 -40.39 -47.83
CA GLY A 192 30.75 -41.30 -46.98
C GLY A 192 30.49 -41.17 -45.48
N LEU A 193 29.52 -40.35 -45.05
CA LEU A 193 29.17 -40.18 -43.65
C LEU A 193 27.65 -40.32 -43.44
N SER A 194 27.28 -41.06 -42.39
CA SER A 194 25.90 -41.06 -41.87
C SER A 194 25.86 -40.16 -40.65
N LEU A 195 25.02 -39.11 -40.71
CA LEU A 195 24.85 -38.16 -39.61
C LEU A 195 23.52 -38.42 -38.89
N GLY A 196 23.56 -38.44 -37.56
CA GLY A 196 22.38 -38.48 -36.71
C GLY A 196 22.45 -37.35 -35.69
N ALA A 197 21.37 -36.66 -35.44
CA ALA A 197 21.27 -35.66 -34.40
C ALA A 197 20.10 -35.98 -33.46
N PHE A 198 20.32 -35.76 -32.19
CA PHE A 198 19.31 -35.93 -31.14
C PHE A 198 19.34 -34.73 -30.21
N GLN A 199 18.20 -34.14 -29.99
CA GLN A 199 18.03 -33.04 -29.05
C GLN A 199 16.86 -33.41 -28.10
N ARG A 200 17.09 -33.21 -26.81
CA ARG A 200 16.07 -33.32 -25.77
C ARG A 200 16.13 -32.09 -24.88
N ILE A 201 15.06 -31.31 -24.90
CA ILE A 201 14.88 -30.19 -24.00
C ILE A 201 14.55 -30.78 -22.61
N ALA A 202 15.29 -30.43 -21.55
CA ALA A 202 15.10 -30.96 -20.22
C ALA A 202 13.90 -30.27 -19.53
N ASP A 203 14.07 -29.02 -19.10
CA ASP A 203 13.00 -28.20 -18.54
C ASP A 203 13.22 -26.73 -18.98
N GLY A 204 12.25 -26.21 -19.70
CA GLY A 204 12.29 -24.80 -20.14
C GLY A 204 13.13 -24.55 -21.39
N ILE A 205 13.81 -23.42 -21.42
CA ILE A 205 14.58 -22.92 -22.57
C ILE A 205 16.01 -23.49 -22.52
N CYS A 206 16.45 -24.20 -23.57
CA CYS A 206 17.84 -24.62 -23.69
C CYS A 206 18.70 -23.51 -24.28
N GLY A 207 19.86 -23.23 -23.65
CA GLY A 207 20.79 -22.18 -24.09
C GLY A 207 21.72 -22.53 -25.22
N ASP A 208 22.05 -23.81 -25.46
CA ASP A 208 23.11 -24.22 -26.36
C ASP A 208 22.61 -25.14 -27.49
N TYR A 209 23.29 -24.96 -28.62
CA TYR A 209 23.07 -25.69 -29.87
C TYR A 209 24.30 -26.56 -30.19
#